data_5ae38562a4908d34a81055e491780656
#
_entry.id   5ae38562a4908d34a81055e491780656
#
_cell.length_a   1.000
_cell.length_b   1.000
_cell.length_c   1.000
_cell.angle_alpha   90.00
_cell.angle_beta   90.00
_cell.angle_gamma   90.00
#
_symmetry.space_group_name_H-M   'P 1'
#
loop_
_entity.id
_entity.type
_entity.pdbx_description
1 polymer ?
#
loop_
_entity_poly.entity_id
_entity_poly.type
_entity_poly.pdbx_seq_one_letter_code
_entity_poly.pdbx_strand_id
1 'polypeptide(L)'
;MALLKQFLHLARPFWGGKTQWREWLLLASIIGFTLFSIFMSVKIAAWDKRFYDALAAFDGKAMPTLIVEYCGYMALIIGCIVCGDWLQKRLVFRWRTHLTERFQQNWLGGHKHYRLQLTGEPDNPDQRIADDIYQLADKSIVLFRSFINNIAKFSAFVGVLWGLSGVQHFTLWGHSFTVRGYLVWVALAYSAASTLLAHLVGRRLKDLNIDRQHREADYRAALLRVRDHAEQVAFYQGADAEQGRLQQRYRRILDNWRRLTNCEFRQETFWAAYVRISIFIPIIATLPMYLAKTLTFGDMMQTRTSFARVQDSFGWFTDSYRRLVAWAAVAARPG
;
A
#
# COMPACT_ATOMS: atom_id res chain seq x y z
N MET A 1 7.48 21.70 3.36
CA MET A 1 6.55 22.82 3.10
C MET A 1 6.60 23.30 1.65
N ALA A 2 7.76 23.45 1.01
CA ALA A 2 7.88 23.89 -0.39
C ALA A 2 7.13 22.99 -1.39
N LEU A 3 7.31 21.69 -1.31
CA LEU A 3 6.66 20.67 -2.17
C LEU A 3 5.12 20.75 -2.14
N LEU A 4 4.54 20.91 -0.96
CA LEU A 4 3.09 21.02 -0.81
C LEU A 4 2.56 22.32 -1.43
N LYS A 5 3.32 23.43 -1.33
CA LYS A 5 2.97 24.69 -1.97
C LYS A 5 3.02 24.58 -3.50
N GLN A 6 4.05 23.92 -4.04
CA GLN A 6 4.16 23.65 -5.49
C GLN A 6 3.00 22.79 -5.97
N PHE A 7 2.71 21.70 -5.29
CA PHE A 7 1.56 20.84 -5.62
C PHE A 7 0.23 21.61 -5.58
N LEU A 8 -0.01 22.39 -4.54
CA LEU A 8 -1.23 23.20 -4.43
C LEU A 8 -1.32 24.25 -5.53
N HIS A 9 -0.19 24.84 -5.96
CA HIS A 9 -0.17 25.76 -7.08
C HIS A 9 -0.55 25.08 -8.41
N LEU A 10 -0.10 23.86 -8.64
CA LEU A 10 -0.45 23.04 -9.80
C LEU A 10 -1.91 22.52 -9.75
N ALA A 11 -2.39 22.17 -8.56
CA ALA A 11 -3.73 21.62 -8.38
C ALA A 11 -4.82 22.72 -8.38
N ARG A 12 -4.54 23.89 -7.80
CA ARG A 12 -5.52 24.98 -7.62
C ARG A 12 -6.30 25.36 -8.89
N PRO A 13 -5.71 25.46 -10.09
CA PRO A 13 -6.46 25.84 -11.28
C PRO A 13 -7.52 24.83 -11.70
N PHE A 14 -7.26 23.54 -11.46
CA PHE A 14 -8.21 22.48 -11.74
C PHE A 14 -9.31 22.36 -10.68
N TRP A 15 -8.97 22.60 -9.39
CA TRP A 15 -9.92 22.43 -8.28
C TRP A 15 -10.60 23.71 -7.83
N GLY A 16 -10.13 24.91 -8.23
CA GLY A 16 -10.58 26.22 -7.73
C GLY A 16 -11.46 27.04 -8.66
N GLY A 17 -11.82 26.55 -9.84
CA GLY A 17 -12.62 27.30 -10.82
C GLY A 17 -14.14 27.17 -10.57
N LYS A 18 -14.91 28.22 -10.92
CA LYS A 18 -16.39 28.26 -10.74
C LYS A 18 -17.14 27.20 -11.56
N THR A 19 -16.53 26.67 -12.61
CA THR A 19 -17.15 25.69 -13.54
C THR A 19 -16.86 24.24 -13.15
N GLN A 20 -16.13 24.01 -12.07
CA GLN A 20 -15.52 22.71 -11.72
C GLN A 20 -16.33 21.91 -10.70
N TRP A 21 -17.60 22.24 -10.51
CA TRP A 21 -18.49 21.46 -9.64
C TRP A 21 -18.61 19.98 -10.06
N ARG A 22 -18.44 19.70 -11.37
CA ARG A 22 -18.47 18.33 -11.92
C ARG A 22 -17.32 17.47 -11.43
N GLU A 23 -16.12 18.02 -11.31
CA GLU A 23 -14.93 17.35 -10.81
C GLU A 23 -15.05 17.04 -9.32
N TRP A 24 -15.59 17.98 -8.54
CA TRP A 24 -15.93 17.78 -7.15
C TRP A 24 -17.02 16.72 -6.95
N LEU A 25 -18.02 16.70 -7.83
CA LEU A 25 -19.06 15.66 -7.82
C LEU A 25 -18.50 14.28 -8.16
N LEU A 26 -17.57 14.19 -9.11
CA LEU A 26 -16.86 12.95 -9.41
C LEU A 26 -16.06 12.47 -8.20
N LEU A 27 -15.31 13.36 -7.57
CA LEU A 27 -14.54 13.02 -6.36
C LEU A 27 -15.46 12.58 -5.21
N ALA A 28 -16.52 13.31 -4.97
CA ALA A 28 -17.52 12.96 -3.95
C ALA A 28 -18.17 11.60 -4.22
N SER A 29 -18.47 11.29 -5.50
CA SER A 29 -19.00 9.98 -5.88
C SER A 29 -17.99 8.86 -5.65
N ILE A 30 -16.71 9.06 -5.97
CA ILE A 30 -15.63 8.10 -5.71
C ILE A 30 -15.52 7.82 -4.21
N ILE A 31 -15.55 8.87 -3.38
CA ILE A 31 -15.52 8.75 -1.92
C ILE A 31 -16.78 8.04 -1.44
N GLY A 32 -17.96 8.41 -1.96
CA GLY A 32 -19.24 7.78 -1.63
C GLY A 32 -19.23 6.27 -1.91
N PHE A 33 -18.80 5.83 -3.09
CA PHE A 33 -18.65 4.40 -3.40
C PHE A 33 -17.62 3.70 -2.49
N THR A 34 -16.53 4.38 -2.17
CA THR A 34 -15.52 3.84 -1.25
C THR A 34 -16.08 3.63 0.15
N LEU A 35 -16.75 4.63 0.72
CA LEU A 35 -17.36 4.54 2.05
C LEU A 35 -18.52 3.53 2.08
N PHE A 36 -19.33 3.48 1.03
CA PHE A 36 -20.40 2.49 0.91
C PHE A 36 -19.86 1.06 0.83
N SER A 37 -18.76 0.83 0.12
CA SER A 37 -18.12 -0.49 0.08
C SER A 37 -17.60 -0.92 1.46
N ILE A 38 -17.09 0.02 2.25
CA ILE A 38 -16.67 -0.24 3.64
C ILE A 38 -17.88 -0.56 4.52
N PHE A 39 -18.97 0.20 4.38
CA PHE A 39 -20.21 -0.06 5.09
C PHE A 39 -20.74 -1.47 4.78
N MET A 40 -20.74 -1.87 3.51
CA MET A 40 -21.08 -3.24 3.11
C MET A 40 -20.12 -4.28 3.69
N SER A 41 -18.83 -3.99 3.78
CA SER A 41 -17.84 -4.87 4.42
C SER A 41 -18.12 -5.08 5.91
N VAL A 42 -18.60 -4.05 6.62
CA VAL A 42 -19.07 -4.17 8.02
C VAL A 42 -20.34 -5.03 8.11
N LYS A 43 -21.27 -4.87 7.14
CA LYS A 43 -22.47 -5.73 7.06
C LYS A 43 -22.10 -7.19 6.82
N ILE A 44 -21.09 -7.47 6.00
CA ILE A 44 -20.57 -8.83 5.80
C ILE A 44 -19.97 -9.39 7.09
N ALA A 45 -19.23 -8.58 7.85
CA ALA A 45 -18.72 -9.04 9.15
C ALA A 45 -19.86 -9.39 10.14
N ALA A 46 -20.96 -8.64 10.13
CA ALA A 46 -22.15 -8.97 10.89
C ALA A 46 -22.92 -10.19 10.34
N TRP A 47 -22.87 -10.38 9.01
CA TRP A 47 -23.40 -11.57 8.36
C TRP A 47 -22.56 -12.81 8.71
N ASP A 48 -21.23 -12.71 8.75
CA ASP A 48 -20.33 -13.79 9.21
C ASP A 48 -20.80 -14.35 10.56
N LYS A 49 -21.12 -13.47 11.53
CA LYS A 49 -21.66 -13.89 12.83
C LYS A 49 -22.90 -14.74 12.67
N ARG A 50 -23.92 -14.27 11.95
CA ARG A 50 -25.19 -14.97 11.77
C ARG A 50 -25.01 -16.31 11.06
N PHE A 51 -24.16 -16.33 10.08
CA PHE A 51 -23.84 -17.55 9.32
C PHE A 51 -23.18 -18.62 10.19
N TYR A 52 -22.16 -18.25 10.95
CA TYR A 52 -21.48 -19.19 11.84
C TYR A 52 -22.33 -19.62 13.04
N ASP A 53 -23.18 -18.75 13.56
CA ASP A 53 -24.14 -19.11 14.61
C ASP A 53 -25.18 -20.09 14.10
N ALA A 54 -25.76 -19.87 12.92
CA ALA A 54 -26.68 -20.81 12.29
C ALA A 54 -26.03 -22.15 11.96
N LEU A 55 -24.74 -22.13 11.52
CA LEU A 55 -23.98 -23.35 11.27
C LEU A 55 -23.73 -24.15 12.57
N ALA A 56 -23.37 -23.47 13.65
CA ALA A 56 -23.17 -24.08 14.97
C ALA A 56 -24.48 -24.65 15.56
N ALA A 57 -25.61 -24.04 15.24
CA ALA A 57 -26.94 -24.51 15.63
C ALA A 57 -27.53 -25.57 14.71
N PHE A 58 -26.82 -25.95 13.61
CA PHE A 58 -27.31 -26.86 12.56
C PHE A 58 -28.65 -26.42 11.94
N ASP A 59 -28.89 -25.12 11.85
CA ASP A 59 -30.11 -24.56 11.27
C ASP A 59 -30.04 -24.53 9.73
N GLY A 60 -30.41 -25.67 9.12
CA GLY A 60 -30.42 -25.80 7.65
C GLY A 60 -31.47 -24.91 6.96
N LYS A 61 -32.49 -24.42 7.69
CA LYS A 61 -33.55 -23.56 7.10
C LYS A 61 -33.07 -22.13 6.88
N ALA A 62 -32.18 -21.62 7.73
CA ALA A 62 -31.62 -20.30 7.60
C ALA A 62 -30.58 -20.19 6.46
N MET A 63 -29.92 -21.28 6.09
CA MET A 63 -28.79 -21.30 5.15
C MET A 63 -29.08 -20.72 3.77
N PRO A 64 -30.18 -21.09 3.05
CA PRO A 64 -30.44 -20.53 1.71
C PRO A 64 -30.59 -19.01 1.73
N THR A 65 -31.28 -18.48 2.74
CA THR A 65 -31.50 -17.03 2.90
C THR A 65 -30.19 -16.30 3.16
N LEU A 66 -29.33 -16.83 4.02
CA LEU A 66 -28.02 -16.27 4.31
C LEU A 66 -27.11 -16.27 3.08
N ILE A 67 -27.14 -17.35 2.27
CA ILE A 67 -26.34 -17.42 1.02
C ILE A 67 -26.79 -16.36 0.02
N VAL A 68 -28.10 -16.20 -0.19
CA VAL A 68 -28.65 -15.18 -1.10
C VAL A 68 -28.27 -13.76 -0.62
N GLU A 69 -28.37 -13.51 0.69
CA GLU A 69 -27.98 -12.24 1.31
C GLU A 69 -26.48 -11.95 1.06
N TYR A 70 -25.60 -12.94 1.22
CA TYR A 70 -24.17 -12.79 0.94
C TYR A 70 -23.90 -12.46 -0.52
N CYS A 71 -24.54 -13.17 -1.45
CA CYS A 71 -24.41 -12.89 -2.88
C CYS A 71 -24.84 -11.45 -3.20
N GLY A 72 -25.92 -10.96 -2.56
CA GLY A 72 -26.37 -9.57 -2.68
C GLY A 72 -25.33 -8.58 -2.19
N TYR A 73 -24.75 -8.78 -1.00
CA TYR A 73 -23.68 -7.91 -0.50
C TYR A 73 -22.45 -7.94 -1.39
N MET A 74 -22.04 -9.10 -1.89
CA MET A 74 -20.90 -9.22 -2.81
C MET A 74 -21.16 -8.51 -4.12
N ALA A 75 -22.33 -8.65 -4.71
CA ALA A 75 -22.69 -7.94 -5.95
C ALA A 75 -22.63 -6.43 -5.77
N LEU A 76 -23.14 -5.91 -4.64
CA LEU A 76 -23.09 -4.48 -4.31
C LEU A 76 -21.65 -3.99 -4.12
N ILE A 77 -20.80 -4.74 -3.40
CA ILE A 77 -19.40 -4.36 -3.21
C ILE A 77 -18.65 -4.34 -4.53
N ILE A 78 -18.81 -5.37 -5.36
CA ILE A 78 -18.18 -5.45 -6.67
C ILE A 78 -18.61 -4.28 -7.54
N GLY A 79 -19.92 -3.98 -7.59
CA GLY A 79 -20.47 -2.83 -8.31
C GLY A 79 -19.83 -1.50 -7.84
N CYS A 80 -19.74 -1.29 -6.52
CA CYS A 80 -19.13 -0.09 -5.95
C CYS A 80 -17.64 0.04 -6.28
N ILE A 81 -16.88 -1.07 -6.21
CA ILE A 81 -15.45 -1.08 -6.54
C ILE A 81 -15.26 -0.73 -8.01
N VAL A 82 -15.96 -1.44 -8.91
CA VAL A 82 -15.81 -1.26 -10.36
C VAL A 82 -16.25 0.16 -10.79
N CYS A 83 -17.41 0.64 -10.30
CA CYS A 83 -17.87 2.00 -10.58
C CYS A 83 -16.90 3.05 -10.01
N GLY A 84 -16.43 2.84 -8.78
CA GLY A 84 -15.47 3.73 -8.14
C GLY A 84 -14.14 3.82 -8.91
N ASP A 85 -13.62 2.70 -9.40
CA ASP A 85 -12.39 2.63 -10.19
C ASP A 85 -12.56 3.28 -11.57
N TRP A 86 -13.72 3.07 -12.21
CA TRP A 86 -14.04 3.72 -13.48
C TRP A 86 -14.13 5.23 -13.33
N LEU A 87 -14.82 5.74 -12.31
CA LEU A 87 -14.92 7.17 -12.03
C LEU A 87 -13.55 7.77 -11.68
N GLN A 88 -12.71 7.04 -10.93
CA GLN A 88 -11.36 7.47 -10.61
C GLN A 88 -10.51 7.65 -11.87
N LYS A 89 -10.51 6.67 -12.78
CA LYS A 89 -9.79 6.78 -14.07
C LYS A 89 -10.29 7.97 -14.89
N ARG A 90 -11.61 8.20 -14.90
CA ARG A 90 -12.21 9.35 -15.59
C ARG A 90 -11.78 10.70 -14.98
N LEU A 91 -11.69 10.78 -13.65
CA LEU A 91 -11.22 11.98 -12.95
C LEU A 91 -9.73 12.24 -13.23
N VAL A 92 -8.90 11.20 -13.16
CA VAL A 92 -7.46 11.27 -13.50
C VAL A 92 -7.27 11.76 -14.92
N PHE A 93 -8.03 11.21 -15.88
CA PHE A 93 -7.96 11.59 -17.28
C PHE A 93 -8.32 13.07 -17.49
N ARG A 94 -9.39 13.56 -16.87
CA ARG A 94 -9.78 14.98 -16.96
C ARG A 94 -8.73 15.91 -16.35
N TRP A 95 -8.19 15.55 -15.19
CA TRP A 95 -7.15 16.34 -14.56
C TRP A 95 -5.87 16.37 -15.41
N ARG A 96 -5.46 15.22 -15.95
CA ARG A 96 -4.35 15.12 -16.90
C ARG A 96 -4.56 16.04 -18.11
N THR A 97 -5.72 15.98 -18.75
CA THR A 97 -6.02 16.81 -19.92
C THR A 97 -5.86 18.29 -19.61
N HIS A 98 -6.49 18.76 -18.52
CA HIS A 98 -6.39 20.15 -18.09
C HIS A 98 -4.93 20.62 -17.83
N LEU A 99 -4.15 19.78 -17.14
CA LEU A 99 -2.74 20.09 -16.89
C LEU A 99 -1.93 20.08 -18.18
N THR A 100 -2.12 19.08 -19.04
CA THR A 100 -1.39 18.95 -20.30
C THR A 100 -1.63 20.17 -21.21
N GLU A 101 -2.89 20.57 -21.40
CA GLU A 101 -3.25 21.75 -22.19
C GLU A 101 -2.58 23.02 -21.66
N ARG A 102 -2.61 23.22 -20.34
CA ARG A 102 -1.99 24.36 -19.69
C ARG A 102 -0.46 24.39 -19.85
N PHE A 103 0.18 23.22 -19.67
CA PHE A 103 1.63 23.12 -19.84
C PHE A 103 2.05 23.31 -21.30
N GLN A 104 1.31 22.76 -22.25
CA GLN A 104 1.54 22.97 -23.69
C GLN A 104 1.41 24.46 -24.08
N GLN A 105 0.35 25.12 -23.60
CA GLN A 105 0.17 26.57 -23.83
C GLN A 105 1.31 27.39 -23.26
N ASN A 106 1.76 27.06 -22.04
CA ASN A 106 2.89 27.75 -21.42
C ASN A 106 4.23 27.47 -22.12
N TRP A 107 4.45 26.25 -22.58
CA TRP A 107 5.69 25.84 -23.24
C TRP A 107 5.82 26.45 -24.65
N LEU A 108 4.74 26.45 -25.42
CA LEU A 108 4.71 27.02 -26.78
C LEU A 108 4.59 28.55 -26.76
N GLY A 109 3.98 29.12 -25.69
CA GLY A 109 3.75 30.55 -25.57
C GLY A 109 5.05 31.36 -25.47
N GLY A 110 5.11 32.48 -26.21
CA GLY A 110 6.22 33.44 -26.13
C GLY A 110 7.59 32.88 -26.49
N HIS A 111 7.64 31.87 -27.36
CA HIS A 111 8.89 31.20 -27.80
C HIS A 111 9.71 30.56 -26.66
N LYS A 112 9.06 30.20 -25.55
CA LYS A 112 9.74 29.59 -24.39
C LYS A 112 10.42 28.28 -24.76
N HIS A 113 9.81 27.43 -25.58
CA HIS A 113 10.41 26.18 -26.06
C HIS A 113 11.80 26.40 -26.70
N TYR A 114 11.98 27.48 -27.48
CA TYR A 114 13.27 27.81 -28.08
C TYR A 114 14.27 28.33 -27.06
N ARG A 115 13.83 29.21 -26.14
CA ARG A 115 14.70 29.72 -25.07
C ARG A 115 15.20 28.64 -24.14
N LEU A 116 14.33 27.70 -23.75
CA LEU A 116 14.68 26.55 -22.91
C LEU A 116 15.69 25.63 -23.59
N GLN A 117 15.58 25.46 -24.92
CA GLN A 117 16.56 24.69 -25.69
C GLN A 117 17.97 25.36 -25.67
N LEU A 118 18.03 26.69 -25.66
CA LEU A 118 19.31 27.42 -25.57
C LEU A 118 19.94 27.39 -24.18
N THR A 119 19.13 27.36 -23.13
CA THR A 119 19.62 27.30 -21.74
C THR A 119 19.86 25.90 -21.23
N GLY A 120 19.32 24.86 -21.89
CA GLY A 120 19.40 23.49 -21.44
C GLY A 120 18.62 23.16 -20.16
N GLU A 121 17.87 24.12 -19.63
CA GLU A 121 17.02 23.94 -18.45
C GLU A 121 15.56 24.33 -18.75
N PRO A 122 14.56 23.57 -18.29
CA PRO A 122 14.66 22.29 -17.59
C PRO A 122 15.00 21.10 -18.52
N ASP A 123 15.67 20.10 -17.99
CA ASP A 123 15.97 18.86 -18.71
C ASP A 123 14.68 18.12 -19.09
N ASN A 124 14.59 17.67 -20.37
CA ASN A 124 13.50 16.86 -20.94
C ASN A 124 12.07 17.40 -20.71
N PRO A 125 11.69 18.58 -21.24
CA PRO A 125 10.34 19.14 -21.09
C PRO A 125 9.24 18.26 -21.73
N ASP A 126 9.56 17.51 -22.75
CA ASP A 126 8.71 16.51 -23.41
C ASP A 126 8.29 15.39 -22.45
N GLN A 127 9.22 14.80 -21.71
CA GLN A 127 8.94 13.79 -20.70
C GLN A 127 8.08 14.34 -19.56
N ARG A 128 8.32 15.60 -19.14
CA ARG A 128 7.53 16.24 -18.10
C ARG A 128 6.06 16.39 -18.51
N ILE A 129 5.81 16.82 -19.76
CA ILE A 129 4.44 17.00 -20.28
C ILE A 129 3.78 15.63 -20.54
N ALA A 130 4.50 14.66 -21.09
CA ALA A 130 3.93 13.36 -21.45
C ALA A 130 3.66 12.46 -20.24
N ASP A 131 4.67 12.30 -19.36
CA ASP A 131 4.68 11.29 -18.30
C ASP A 131 4.46 11.86 -16.90
N ASP A 132 5.19 12.90 -16.50
CA ASP A 132 5.16 13.38 -15.11
C ASP A 132 3.79 13.98 -14.74
N ILE A 133 3.13 14.66 -15.68
CA ILE A 133 1.76 15.19 -15.47
C ILE A 133 0.77 14.05 -15.25
N TYR A 134 0.86 12.97 -16.03
CA TYR A 134 -0.01 11.81 -15.84
C TYR A 134 0.25 11.16 -14.48
N GLN A 135 1.51 10.91 -14.14
CA GLN A 135 1.88 10.30 -12.88
C GLN A 135 1.47 11.16 -11.68
N LEU A 136 1.56 12.50 -11.79
CA LEU A 136 1.14 13.41 -10.75
C LEU A 136 -0.37 13.29 -10.50
N ALA A 137 -1.18 13.36 -11.55
CA ALA A 137 -2.64 13.25 -11.44
C ALA A 137 -3.05 11.88 -10.88
N ASP A 138 -2.53 10.79 -11.44
CA ASP A 138 -2.86 9.42 -11.05
C ASP A 138 -2.46 9.14 -9.59
N LYS A 139 -1.18 9.34 -9.25
CA LYS A 139 -0.68 9.07 -7.90
C LYS A 139 -1.38 9.92 -6.84
N SER A 140 -1.74 11.17 -7.14
CA SER A 140 -2.44 12.04 -6.19
C SER A 140 -3.84 11.50 -5.85
N ILE A 141 -4.63 11.16 -6.87
CA ILE A 141 -5.99 10.62 -6.66
C ILE A 141 -5.96 9.25 -6.00
N VAL A 142 -5.05 8.37 -6.43
CA VAL A 142 -4.86 7.03 -5.84
C VAL A 142 -4.48 7.13 -4.38
N LEU A 143 -3.50 7.98 -4.02
CA LEU A 143 -3.09 8.17 -2.63
C LEU A 143 -4.22 8.74 -1.77
N PHE A 144 -4.92 9.76 -2.26
CA PHE A 144 -6.03 10.38 -1.54
C PHE A 144 -7.17 9.39 -1.27
N ARG A 145 -7.61 8.66 -2.31
CA ARG A 145 -8.65 7.63 -2.16
C ARG A 145 -8.20 6.51 -1.22
N SER A 146 -6.95 6.05 -1.37
CA SER A 146 -6.38 5.01 -0.52
C SER A 146 -6.30 5.45 0.94
N PHE A 147 -5.94 6.69 1.22
CA PHE A 147 -5.92 7.27 2.57
C PHE A 147 -7.31 7.27 3.21
N ILE A 148 -8.32 7.80 2.51
CA ILE A 148 -9.71 7.81 2.98
C ILE A 148 -10.21 6.39 3.22
N ASN A 149 -9.98 5.48 2.27
CA ASN A 149 -10.38 4.07 2.40
C ASN A 149 -9.80 3.42 3.65
N ASN A 150 -8.52 3.64 3.93
CA ASN A 150 -7.87 2.99 5.08
C ASN A 150 -8.26 3.61 6.42
N ILE A 151 -8.39 4.93 6.51
CA ILE A 151 -8.90 5.56 7.73
C ILE A 151 -10.34 5.11 8.03
N ALA A 152 -11.21 5.15 7.02
CA ALA A 152 -12.61 4.76 7.22
C ALA A 152 -12.73 3.26 7.56
N LYS A 153 -11.97 2.38 6.88
CA LYS A 153 -11.91 0.95 7.18
C LYS A 153 -11.39 0.70 8.60
N PHE A 154 -10.30 1.36 8.98
CA PHE A 154 -9.75 1.26 10.33
C PHE A 154 -10.76 1.67 11.39
N SER A 155 -11.35 2.87 11.25
CA SER A 155 -12.35 3.38 12.21
C SER A 155 -13.57 2.47 12.32
N ALA A 156 -14.09 1.98 11.19
CA ALA A 156 -15.24 1.09 11.15
C ALA A 156 -14.97 -0.23 11.88
N PHE A 157 -13.85 -0.89 11.60
CA PHE A 157 -13.55 -2.19 12.21
C PHE A 157 -13.01 -2.10 13.64
N VAL A 158 -12.37 -1.00 14.02
CA VAL A 158 -12.11 -0.68 15.43
C VAL A 158 -13.43 -0.54 16.20
N GLY A 159 -14.44 0.13 15.62
CA GLY A 159 -15.76 0.23 16.20
C GLY A 159 -16.45 -1.14 16.40
N VAL A 160 -16.34 -2.02 15.41
CA VAL A 160 -16.86 -3.41 15.51
C VAL A 160 -16.14 -4.18 16.64
N LEU A 161 -14.81 -4.15 16.67
CA LEU A 161 -14.02 -4.82 17.71
C LEU A 161 -14.31 -4.26 19.10
N TRP A 162 -14.51 -2.96 19.21
CA TRP A 162 -14.88 -2.30 20.49
C TRP A 162 -16.23 -2.80 20.99
N GLY A 163 -17.22 -2.91 20.11
CA GLY A 163 -18.54 -3.44 20.44
C GLY A 163 -18.53 -4.91 20.87
N LEU A 164 -17.68 -5.74 20.22
CA LEU A 164 -17.54 -7.17 20.55
C LEU A 164 -16.75 -7.42 21.84
N SER A 165 -15.82 -6.51 22.19
CA SER A 165 -14.92 -6.71 23.34
C SER A 165 -15.63 -6.72 24.69
N GLY A 166 -16.76 -6.01 24.83
CA GLY A 166 -17.40 -5.85 26.13
C GLY A 166 -16.48 -5.27 27.21
N VAL A 167 -16.79 -5.59 28.47
CA VAL A 167 -15.96 -5.25 29.63
C VAL A 167 -15.38 -6.55 30.18
N GLN A 168 -14.05 -6.67 30.16
CA GLN A 168 -13.36 -7.84 30.69
C GLN A 168 -12.64 -7.53 32.00
N HIS A 169 -12.75 -8.46 32.94
CA HIS A 169 -12.08 -8.40 34.23
C HIS A 169 -10.89 -9.37 34.19
N PHE A 170 -9.69 -8.83 34.21
CA PHE A 170 -8.46 -9.63 34.28
C PHE A 170 -7.92 -9.56 35.71
N THR A 171 -7.63 -10.71 36.30
CA THR A 171 -6.87 -10.80 37.55
C THR A 171 -5.44 -11.16 37.24
N LEU A 172 -4.52 -10.20 37.37
CA LEU A 172 -3.09 -10.42 37.19
C LEU A 172 -2.39 -10.11 38.52
N TRP A 173 -1.68 -11.09 39.05
CA TRP A 173 -0.95 -10.97 40.35
C TRP A 173 -1.77 -10.44 41.52
N GLY A 174 -3.05 -10.86 41.64
CA GLY A 174 -3.94 -10.45 42.74
C GLY A 174 -4.62 -9.08 42.57
N HIS A 175 -4.35 -8.35 41.50
CA HIS A 175 -5.04 -7.12 41.16
C HIS A 175 -6.07 -7.35 40.04
N SER A 176 -7.31 -6.89 40.24
CA SER A 176 -8.36 -6.94 39.21
C SER A 176 -8.31 -5.68 38.36
N PHE A 177 -8.03 -5.86 37.07
CA PHE A 177 -8.07 -4.78 36.08
C PHE A 177 -9.30 -4.94 35.20
N THR A 178 -10.05 -3.87 35.01
CA THR A 178 -11.19 -3.79 34.08
C THR A 178 -10.72 -3.12 32.79
N VAL A 179 -10.67 -3.85 31.69
CA VAL A 179 -10.28 -3.31 30.40
C VAL A 179 -11.47 -3.32 29.46
N ARG A 180 -11.91 -2.12 29.05
CA ARG A 180 -12.91 -1.97 27.99
C ARG A 180 -12.23 -2.00 26.62
N GLY A 181 -12.84 -2.69 25.67
CA GLY A 181 -12.29 -2.73 24.30
C GLY A 181 -10.97 -3.51 24.17
N TYR A 182 -10.72 -4.52 25.02
CA TYR A 182 -9.42 -5.21 25.07
C TYR A 182 -9.01 -5.83 23.72
N LEU A 183 -9.96 -6.28 22.88
CA LEU A 183 -9.68 -6.80 21.56
C LEU A 183 -9.05 -5.75 20.64
N VAL A 184 -9.44 -4.49 20.78
CA VAL A 184 -8.83 -3.38 20.05
C VAL A 184 -7.38 -3.19 20.50
N TRP A 185 -7.12 -3.22 21.81
CA TRP A 185 -5.77 -3.07 22.34
C TRP A 185 -4.86 -4.23 21.92
N VAL A 186 -5.38 -5.46 21.90
CA VAL A 186 -4.66 -6.63 21.38
C VAL A 186 -4.33 -6.45 19.90
N ALA A 187 -5.29 -6.00 19.09
CA ALA A 187 -5.08 -5.76 17.67
C ALA A 187 -4.03 -4.66 17.42
N LEU A 188 -4.10 -3.56 18.16
CA LEU A 188 -3.15 -2.45 18.07
C LEU A 188 -1.75 -2.87 18.50
N ALA A 189 -1.62 -3.52 19.65
CA ALA A 189 -0.33 -3.99 20.16
C ALA A 189 0.34 -4.98 19.21
N TYR A 190 -0.43 -5.94 18.70
CA TYR A 190 0.06 -6.92 17.74
C TYR A 190 0.49 -6.27 16.42
N SER A 191 -0.33 -5.35 15.88
CA SER A 191 0.00 -4.63 14.65
C SER A 191 1.21 -3.72 14.81
N ALA A 192 1.33 -3.03 15.95
CA ALA A 192 2.50 -2.20 16.26
C ALA A 192 3.78 -3.04 16.40
N ALA A 193 3.71 -4.15 17.14
CA ALA A 193 4.83 -5.08 17.30
C ALA A 193 5.30 -5.63 15.96
N SER A 194 4.36 -6.03 15.08
CA SER A 194 4.69 -6.53 13.75
C SER A 194 5.34 -5.47 12.86
N THR A 195 4.85 -4.24 12.89
CA THR A 195 5.41 -3.13 12.11
C THR A 195 6.84 -2.82 12.59
N LEU A 196 7.07 -2.81 13.89
CA LEU A 196 8.40 -2.60 14.47
C LEU A 196 9.37 -3.71 14.04
N LEU A 197 8.98 -4.97 14.18
CA LEU A 197 9.78 -6.13 13.79
C LEU A 197 10.05 -6.16 12.29
N ALA A 198 9.04 -5.88 11.46
CA ALA A 198 9.20 -5.76 10.02
C ALA A 198 10.20 -4.66 9.64
N HIS A 199 10.18 -3.53 10.33
CA HIS A 199 11.13 -2.44 10.12
C HIS A 199 12.56 -2.85 10.47
N LEU A 200 12.74 -3.50 11.62
CA LEU A 200 14.07 -3.97 12.08
C LEU A 200 14.70 -4.98 11.12
N VAL A 201 13.89 -5.93 10.62
CA VAL A 201 14.36 -6.94 9.66
C VAL A 201 14.59 -6.32 8.27
N GLY A 202 13.71 -5.40 7.86
CA GLY A 202 13.75 -4.80 6.52
C GLY A 202 14.91 -3.81 6.29
N ARG A 203 15.43 -3.15 7.33
CA ARG A 203 16.56 -2.21 7.18
C ARG A 203 17.77 -2.85 6.51
N ARG A 204 18.20 -4.02 7.00
CA ARG A 204 19.38 -4.74 6.49
C ARG A 204 19.19 -5.20 5.04
N LEU A 205 17.96 -5.56 4.66
CA LEU A 205 17.65 -5.97 3.31
C LEU A 205 17.83 -4.82 2.30
N LYS A 206 17.43 -3.61 2.69
CA LYS A 206 17.60 -2.40 1.85
C LYS A 206 19.09 -2.16 1.54
N ASP A 207 19.95 -2.20 2.55
CA ASP A 207 21.38 -1.95 2.39
C ASP A 207 22.04 -3.01 1.50
N LEU A 208 21.67 -4.29 1.68
CA LEU A 208 22.16 -5.39 0.83
C LEU A 208 21.68 -5.28 -0.62
N ASN A 209 20.46 -4.79 -0.86
CA ASN A 209 19.95 -4.54 -2.22
C ASN A 209 20.67 -3.39 -2.92
N ILE A 210 21.00 -2.32 -2.20
CA ILE A 210 21.79 -1.20 -2.72
C ILE A 210 23.21 -1.70 -3.09
N ASP A 211 23.86 -2.44 -2.18
CA ASP A 211 25.18 -3.03 -2.41
C ASP A 211 25.19 -3.97 -3.63
N ARG A 212 24.11 -4.76 -3.81
CA ARG A 212 23.92 -5.58 -5.02
C ARG A 212 23.93 -4.74 -6.28
N GLN A 213 23.16 -3.67 -6.33
CA GLN A 213 23.08 -2.79 -7.51
C GLN A 213 24.43 -2.18 -7.85
N HIS A 214 25.21 -1.74 -6.86
CA HIS A 214 26.56 -1.21 -7.06
C HIS A 214 27.50 -2.28 -7.61
N ARG A 215 27.52 -3.49 -7.06
CA ARG A 215 28.39 -4.57 -7.53
C ARG A 215 28.06 -5.03 -8.95
N GLU A 216 26.76 -5.10 -9.29
CA GLU A 216 26.32 -5.42 -10.64
C GLU A 216 26.71 -4.31 -11.65
N ALA A 217 26.60 -3.04 -11.24
CA ALA A 217 27.06 -1.91 -12.06
C ALA A 217 28.57 -1.95 -12.30
N ASP A 218 29.37 -2.23 -11.26
CA ASP A 218 30.82 -2.37 -11.35
C ASP A 218 31.24 -3.54 -12.27
N TYR A 219 30.52 -4.65 -12.19
CA TYR A 219 30.76 -5.80 -13.07
C TYR A 219 30.42 -5.48 -14.52
N ARG A 220 29.27 -4.84 -14.76
CA ARG A 220 28.87 -4.38 -16.09
C ARG A 220 29.89 -3.39 -16.68
N ALA A 221 30.34 -2.42 -15.88
CA ALA A 221 31.38 -1.47 -16.31
C ALA A 221 32.68 -2.17 -16.68
N ALA A 222 33.05 -3.25 -15.97
CA ALA A 222 34.22 -4.05 -16.34
C ALA A 222 34.06 -4.82 -17.67
N LEU A 223 32.88 -5.39 -17.91
CA LEU A 223 32.56 -6.03 -19.19
C LEU A 223 32.59 -5.05 -20.36
N LEU A 224 32.01 -3.83 -20.15
CA LEU A 224 32.05 -2.78 -21.16
C LEU A 224 33.48 -2.36 -21.48
N ARG A 225 34.37 -2.23 -20.49
CA ARG A 225 35.79 -1.92 -20.69
C ARG A 225 36.48 -2.97 -21.53
N VAL A 226 36.25 -4.25 -21.27
CA VAL A 226 36.82 -5.34 -22.08
C VAL A 226 36.33 -5.28 -23.52
N ARG A 227 35.03 -4.97 -23.70
CA ARG A 227 34.46 -4.80 -25.05
C ARG A 227 35.07 -3.61 -25.80
N ASP A 228 35.16 -2.47 -25.12
CA ASP A 228 35.64 -1.22 -25.74
C ASP A 228 37.14 -1.27 -26.05
N HIS A 229 37.90 -2.15 -25.36
CA HIS A 229 39.34 -2.38 -25.59
C HIS A 229 39.65 -3.79 -26.13
N ALA A 230 38.67 -4.42 -26.81
CA ALA A 230 38.79 -5.82 -27.26
C ALA A 230 40.03 -6.07 -28.14
N GLU A 231 40.37 -5.13 -29.04
CA GLU A 231 41.54 -5.21 -29.88
C GLU A 231 42.84 -5.21 -29.06
N GLN A 232 42.96 -4.36 -28.07
CA GLN A 232 44.10 -4.29 -27.15
C GLN A 232 44.24 -5.58 -26.33
N VAL A 233 43.14 -6.10 -25.80
CA VAL A 233 43.12 -7.36 -25.06
C VAL A 233 43.57 -8.52 -25.91
N ALA A 234 43.14 -8.56 -27.20
CA ALA A 234 43.56 -9.59 -28.15
C ALA A 234 45.04 -9.44 -28.53
N PHE A 235 45.50 -8.24 -28.82
CA PHE A 235 46.88 -7.95 -29.22
C PHE A 235 47.90 -8.32 -28.14
N TYR A 236 47.60 -7.99 -26.87
CA TYR A 236 48.47 -8.30 -25.72
C TYR A 236 48.22 -9.69 -25.13
N GLN A 237 47.36 -10.53 -25.76
CA GLN A 237 46.95 -11.84 -25.22
C GLN A 237 46.48 -11.78 -23.76
N GLY A 238 45.83 -10.67 -23.38
CA GLY A 238 45.43 -10.38 -22.02
C GLY A 238 44.11 -11.04 -21.54
N ALA A 239 43.57 -11.97 -22.32
CA ALA A 239 42.25 -12.58 -22.05
C ALA A 239 42.18 -13.26 -20.66
N ASP A 240 43.21 -14.02 -20.27
CA ASP A 240 43.25 -14.72 -18.99
C ASP A 240 43.29 -13.75 -17.80
N ALA A 241 44.05 -12.65 -17.94
CA ALA A 241 44.14 -11.60 -16.93
C ALA A 241 42.79 -10.89 -16.75
N GLU A 242 42.12 -10.54 -17.85
CA GLU A 242 40.80 -9.94 -17.79
C GLU A 242 39.72 -10.91 -17.28
N GLN A 243 39.80 -12.19 -17.65
CA GLN A 243 38.91 -13.23 -17.08
C GLN A 243 39.08 -13.33 -15.58
N GLY A 244 40.30 -13.32 -15.05
CA GLY A 244 40.56 -13.33 -13.60
C GLY A 244 39.96 -12.11 -12.89
N ARG A 245 40.07 -10.92 -13.48
CA ARG A 245 39.45 -9.67 -12.93
C ARG A 245 37.93 -9.74 -12.93
N LEU A 246 37.33 -10.22 -14.02
CA LEU A 246 35.87 -10.40 -14.13
C LEU A 246 35.37 -11.43 -13.12
N GLN A 247 36.07 -12.57 -12.98
CA GLN A 247 35.71 -13.58 -11.97
C GLN A 247 35.78 -13.04 -10.55
N GLN A 248 36.80 -12.23 -10.23
CA GLN A 248 36.92 -11.63 -8.91
C GLN A 248 35.74 -10.68 -8.62
N ARG A 249 35.31 -9.87 -9.59
CA ARG A 249 34.14 -8.99 -9.45
C ARG A 249 32.86 -9.80 -9.33
N TYR A 250 32.70 -10.85 -10.11
CA TYR A 250 31.54 -11.74 -10.03
C TYR A 250 31.45 -12.48 -8.71
N ARG A 251 32.56 -12.92 -8.13
CA ARG A 251 32.57 -13.50 -6.76
C ARG A 251 32.04 -12.55 -5.72
N ARG A 252 32.32 -11.25 -5.81
CA ARG A 252 31.76 -10.25 -4.90
C ARG A 252 30.23 -10.14 -5.04
N ILE A 253 29.68 -10.31 -6.24
CA ILE A 253 28.23 -10.38 -6.45
C ILE A 253 27.66 -11.62 -5.75
N LEU A 254 28.29 -12.80 -5.93
CA LEU A 254 27.84 -14.04 -5.30
C LEU A 254 27.87 -13.97 -3.76
N ASP A 255 28.89 -13.35 -3.18
CA ASP A 255 28.99 -13.20 -1.72
C ASP A 255 27.91 -12.27 -1.18
N ASN A 256 27.59 -11.18 -1.88
CA ASN A 256 26.48 -10.32 -1.53
C ASN A 256 25.16 -11.07 -1.69
N TRP A 257 24.98 -11.83 -2.75
CA TRP A 257 23.76 -12.58 -3.02
C TRP A 257 23.47 -13.63 -1.94
N ARG A 258 24.49 -14.35 -1.49
CA ARG A 258 24.35 -15.28 -0.33
C ARG A 258 23.85 -14.56 0.93
N ARG A 259 24.40 -13.37 1.22
CA ARG A 259 23.96 -12.56 2.37
C ARG A 259 22.54 -12.05 2.21
N LEU A 260 22.19 -11.61 1.00
CA LEU A 260 20.87 -11.14 0.61
C LEU A 260 19.83 -12.26 0.78
N THR A 261 20.07 -13.43 0.16
CA THR A 261 19.18 -14.60 0.22
C THR A 261 18.96 -15.06 1.68
N ASN A 262 20.00 -15.08 2.50
CA ASN A 262 19.85 -15.41 3.95
C ASN A 262 19.02 -14.35 4.68
N CYS A 263 19.13 -13.09 4.32
CA CYS A 263 18.33 -12.03 4.91
C CYS A 263 16.86 -12.12 4.46
N GLU A 264 16.62 -12.38 3.18
CA GLU A 264 15.29 -12.62 2.59
C GLU A 264 14.62 -13.83 3.23
N PHE A 265 15.34 -14.95 3.37
CA PHE A 265 14.82 -16.14 4.06
C PHE A 265 14.33 -15.85 5.48
N ARG A 266 15.11 -15.08 6.26
CA ARG A 266 14.69 -14.69 7.62
C ARG A 266 13.44 -13.80 7.59
N GLN A 267 13.39 -12.88 6.65
CA GLN A 267 12.24 -11.99 6.49
C GLN A 267 10.98 -12.76 6.06
N GLU A 268 11.10 -13.64 5.09
CA GLU A 268 9.99 -14.48 4.62
C GLU A 268 9.50 -15.43 5.71
N THR A 269 10.41 -16.06 6.46
CA THR A 269 10.07 -16.89 7.62
C THR A 269 9.31 -16.09 8.66
N PHE A 270 9.77 -14.88 8.98
CA PHE A 270 9.06 -13.99 9.90
C PHE A 270 7.65 -13.66 9.40
N TRP A 271 7.52 -13.26 8.12
CA TRP A 271 6.22 -12.93 7.54
C TRP A 271 5.28 -14.13 7.49
N ALA A 272 5.79 -15.30 7.12
CA ALA A 272 5.00 -16.53 7.11
C ALA A 272 4.50 -16.90 8.51
N ALA A 273 5.37 -16.80 9.52
CA ALA A 273 5.00 -17.03 10.93
C ALA A 273 3.99 -15.98 11.41
N TYR A 274 4.24 -14.70 11.13
CA TYR A 274 3.35 -13.60 11.50
C TYR A 274 1.94 -13.79 10.96
N VAL A 275 1.78 -14.03 9.65
CA VAL A 275 0.48 -14.23 9.01
C VAL A 275 -0.24 -15.44 9.61
N ARG A 276 0.48 -16.53 9.88
CA ARG A 276 -0.13 -17.73 10.48
C ARG A 276 -0.56 -17.50 11.92
N ILE A 277 0.27 -16.88 12.72
CA ILE A 277 -0.03 -16.57 14.14
C ILE A 277 -1.19 -15.55 14.22
N SER A 278 -1.24 -14.56 13.33
CA SER A 278 -2.27 -13.52 13.35
C SER A 278 -3.70 -14.07 13.24
N ILE A 279 -3.88 -15.22 12.60
CA ILE A 279 -5.17 -15.88 12.48
C ILE A 279 -5.63 -16.43 13.84
N PHE A 280 -4.71 -16.89 14.67
CA PHE A 280 -5.03 -17.52 15.96
C PHE A 280 -5.16 -16.50 17.11
N ILE A 281 -4.51 -15.35 17.04
CA ILE A 281 -4.56 -14.35 18.12
C ILE A 281 -5.99 -13.94 18.50
N PRO A 282 -6.87 -13.53 17.57
CA PRO A 282 -8.24 -13.17 17.92
C PRO A 282 -9.04 -14.36 18.46
N ILE A 283 -8.75 -15.58 17.97
CA ILE A 283 -9.38 -16.81 18.47
C ILE A 283 -8.96 -17.07 19.93
N ILE A 284 -7.66 -17.02 20.22
CA ILE A 284 -7.14 -17.22 21.59
C ILE A 284 -7.65 -16.11 22.52
N ALA A 285 -7.71 -14.88 22.05
CA ALA A 285 -8.20 -13.75 22.83
C ALA A 285 -9.71 -13.89 23.18
N THR A 286 -10.51 -14.48 22.31
CA THR A 286 -11.96 -14.66 22.52
C THR A 286 -12.31 -16.02 23.14
N LEU A 287 -11.38 -16.97 23.15
CA LEU A 287 -11.64 -18.34 23.62
C LEU A 287 -12.16 -18.41 25.07
N PRO A 288 -11.61 -17.68 26.06
CA PRO A 288 -12.14 -17.70 27.43
C PRO A 288 -13.60 -17.24 27.49
N MET A 289 -13.97 -16.24 26.71
CA MET A 289 -15.33 -15.70 26.64
C MET A 289 -16.30 -16.69 25.98
N TYR A 290 -15.85 -17.36 24.94
CA TYR A 290 -16.61 -18.41 24.26
C TYR A 290 -16.86 -19.59 25.19
N LEU A 291 -15.84 -20.08 25.93
CA LEU A 291 -15.98 -21.15 26.91
C LEU A 291 -16.86 -20.74 28.09
N ALA A 292 -16.83 -19.48 28.48
CA ALA A 292 -17.74 -18.92 29.49
C ALA A 292 -19.17 -18.66 28.97
N LYS A 293 -19.46 -18.99 27.68
CA LYS A 293 -20.74 -18.76 26.99
C LYS A 293 -21.21 -17.29 26.96
N THR A 294 -20.29 -16.36 27.08
CA THR A 294 -20.56 -14.91 26.96
C THR A 294 -20.49 -14.43 25.52
N LEU A 295 -19.79 -15.17 24.63
CA LEU A 295 -19.75 -14.94 23.20
C LEU A 295 -20.19 -16.18 22.46
N THR A 296 -20.82 -15.98 21.29
CA THR A 296 -21.17 -17.06 20.36
C THR A 296 -20.00 -17.45 19.47
N PHE A 297 -20.11 -18.58 18.78
CA PHE A 297 -19.13 -18.97 17.77
C PHE A 297 -19.02 -17.95 16.62
N GLY A 298 -20.18 -17.39 16.23
CA GLY A 298 -20.25 -16.32 15.25
C GLY A 298 -19.53 -15.04 15.70
N ASP A 299 -19.65 -14.65 16.98
CA ASP A 299 -18.91 -13.52 17.53
C ASP A 299 -17.39 -13.71 17.45
N MET A 300 -16.92 -14.93 17.73
CA MET A 300 -15.50 -15.28 17.61
C MET A 300 -15.02 -15.17 16.15
N MET A 301 -15.80 -15.62 15.18
CA MET A 301 -15.47 -15.53 13.75
C MET A 301 -15.54 -14.08 13.25
N GLN A 302 -16.53 -13.31 13.67
CA GLN A 302 -16.62 -11.88 13.38
C GLN A 302 -15.43 -11.10 13.96
N THR A 303 -14.99 -11.45 15.17
CA THR A 303 -13.80 -10.86 15.79
C THR A 303 -12.55 -11.15 14.94
N ARG A 304 -12.38 -12.39 14.48
CA ARG A 304 -11.26 -12.77 13.61
C ARG A 304 -11.22 -11.96 12.32
N THR A 305 -12.37 -11.84 11.65
CA THR A 305 -12.48 -11.05 10.40
C THR A 305 -12.17 -9.58 10.66
N SER A 306 -12.75 -9.00 11.72
CA SER A 306 -12.55 -7.58 12.07
C SER A 306 -11.10 -7.30 12.47
N PHE A 307 -10.45 -8.20 13.20
CA PHE A 307 -9.05 -8.12 13.58
C PHE A 307 -8.13 -8.09 12.35
N ALA A 308 -8.36 -8.98 11.38
CA ALA A 308 -7.60 -8.99 10.13
C ALA A 308 -7.74 -7.66 9.37
N ARG A 309 -8.95 -7.06 9.34
CA ARG A 309 -9.18 -5.76 8.68
C ARG A 309 -8.45 -4.61 9.35
N VAL A 310 -8.35 -4.62 10.68
CA VAL A 310 -7.55 -3.63 11.43
C VAL A 310 -6.07 -3.79 11.12
N GLN A 311 -5.55 -5.03 11.10
CA GLN A 311 -4.15 -5.31 10.75
C GLN A 311 -3.81 -4.84 9.33
N ASP A 312 -4.66 -5.14 8.33
CA ASP A 312 -4.47 -4.69 6.95
C ASP A 312 -4.34 -3.16 6.87
N SER A 313 -5.13 -2.45 7.69
CA SER A 313 -5.09 -0.99 7.73
C SER A 313 -3.78 -0.46 8.30
N PHE A 314 -3.16 -1.16 9.25
CA PHE A 314 -1.82 -0.83 9.75
C PHE A 314 -0.74 -1.07 8.70
N GLY A 315 -0.78 -2.19 7.98
CA GLY A 315 0.15 -2.51 6.90
C GLY A 315 0.18 -1.42 5.82
N TRP A 316 -0.97 -0.84 5.54
CA TRP A 316 -1.09 0.26 4.57
C TRP A 316 -0.20 1.47 4.89
N PHE A 317 -0.04 1.86 6.18
CA PHE A 317 0.80 3.01 6.53
C PHE A 317 2.26 2.79 6.13
N THR A 318 2.77 1.57 6.29
CA THR A 318 4.14 1.22 5.89
C THR A 318 4.31 1.26 4.37
N ASP A 319 3.34 0.74 3.62
CA ASP A 319 3.37 0.72 2.15
C ASP A 319 3.14 2.12 1.55
N SER A 320 2.31 2.92 2.19
CA SER A 320 2.01 4.29 1.74
C SER A 320 3.18 5.23 1.85
N TYR A 321 4.13 5.00 2.77
CA TYR A 321 5.34 5.80 2.83
C TYR A 321 6.14 5.75 1.53
N ARG A 322 6.32 4.56 0.94
CA ARG A 322 7.00 4.41 -0.36
C ARG A 322 6.26 5.13 -1.49
N ARG A 323 4.93 5.04 -1.49
CA ARG A 323 4.08 5.72 -2.48
C ARG A 323 4.12 7.24 -2.32
N LEU A 324 4.16 7.75 -1.08
CA LEU A 324 4.34 9.17 -0.78
C LEU A 324 5.68 9.69 -1.26
N VAL A 325 6.77 8.95 -1.04
CA VAL A 325 8.10 9.32 -1.54
C VAL A 325 8.12 9.34 -3.07
N ALA A 326 7.53 8.35 -3.73
CA ALA A 326 7.42 8.31 -5.19
C ALA A 326 6.53 9.44 -5.75
N TRP A 327 5.46 9.80 -5.05
CA TRP A 327 4.62 10.95 -5.38
C TRP A 327 5.38 12.27 -5.18
N ALA A 328 6.10 12.42 -4.07
CA ALA A 328 6.88 13.61 -3.78
C ALA A 328 7.97 13.86 -4.83
N ALA A 329 8.63 12.81 -5.30
CA ALA A 329 9.63 12.89 -6.36
C ALA A 329 9.03 13.38 -7.69
N VAL A 330 7.80 12.96 -8.02
CA VAL A 330 7.08 13.42 -9.22
C VAL A 330 6.55 14.85 -9.04
N ALA A 331 6.04 15.18 -7.85
CA ALA A 331 5.49 16.52 -7.56
C ALA A 331 6.56 17.62 -7.54
N ALA A 332 7.83 17.26 -7.31
CA ALA A 332 8.96 18.21 -7.31
C ALA A 332 9.45 18.58 -8.72
N ARG A 333 9.18 17.75 -9.74
CA ARG A 333 9.71 17.93 -11.11
C ARG A 333 9.00 19.00 -11.97
N PRO A 334 7.65 19.16 -11.91
CA PRO A 334 6.92 20.08 -12.78
C PRO A 334 6.97 21.57 -12.36
N GLY A 335 7.81 21.93 -11.38
CA GLY A 335 7.94 23.31 -10.89
C GLY A 335 8.87 24.17 -11.74
#